data_c167e1b1570867557be4f2ce39e75c2c
#
_entry.id   c167e1b1570867557be4f2ce39e75c2c
#
_cell.length_a   1.000
_cell.length_b   1.000
_cell.length_c   1.000
_cell.angle_alpha   90.00
_cell.angle_beta   90.00
_cell.angle_gamma   90.00
#
_symmetry.space_group_name_H-M   'P 1'
#
loop_
_entity.id
_entity.type
_entity.pdbx_description
1 polymer ?
#
loop_
_entity_poly.entity_id
_entity_poly.type
_entity_poly.pdbx_seq_one_letter_code
_entity_poly.pdbx_strand_id
1 'polypeptide(L)'
;QRATNQNDSSMEKSKEPIRLRQRKTPNGLTSLYLDIYLNGKRSYEYLRLYLVPVKTREDKKKNKETLQLAEAIRAKRVVELRNGEFGFKSDYAEETLFFDYYEKLCEKRFHSPDNKSNWGNWRSCLKHLEKYEPNRKITFAEITTEWVQGFKEYLEKEACAWGNDYRDRIKDHKLSRNSKLSYFNKLRACLNQAFDERIIRNNPMRGVENFKAEEGTRMYLTIDEVKKLAETECEYPKIKRAFLFSCLTGLRRSDILKMTWAEVQEQSGFTRIIFRQKKTGGQEYLDITPQAAELMGERGKPNEPVFTDIHSPSCTNEAIKRWVLRAGIKKEITFHMRSHSKNFY
;
A
#
# COMPACT_ATOMS: atom_id res chain seq x y z
N GLN A 1 13.90 78.79 15.81
CA GLN A 1 14.64 78.28 16.98
C GLN A 1 14.31 76.77 17.15
N ARG A 2 15.34 75.96 16.92
CA ARG A 2 15.54 74.57 17.29
C ARG A 2 14.44 73.57 16.97
N ALA A 3 14.60 72.90 15.78
CA ALA A 3 14.10 71.59 15.45
C ALA A 3 14.85 70.53 16.28
N THR A 4 14.12 69.63 16.92
CA THR A 4 14.62 68.39 17.47
C THR A 4 14.09 67.26 16.62
N ASN A 5 14.95 66.71 15.76
CA ASN A 5 14.79 65.43 15.13
C ASN A 5 15.02 64.32 16.18
N GLN A 6 14.01 63.52 16.40
CA GLN A 6 14.19 62.17 16.99
C GLN A 6 13.25 61.23 16.24
N ASN A 7 13.79 60.58 15.24
CA ASN A 7 13.28 59.32 14.70
C ASN A 7 14.40 58.30 14.82
N ASP A 8 14.51 57.69 16.00
CA ASP A 8 15.31 56.50 16.21
C ASP A 8 14.35 55.32 16.21
N SER A 9 14.11 54.76 15.01
CA SER A 9 13.39 53.49 14.88
C SER A 9 14.41 52.38 15.08
N SER A 10 14.48 51.88 16.31
CA SER A 10 15.14 50.64 16.66
C SER A 10 14.47 49.49 15.88
N MET A 11 15.01 49.13 14.75
CA MET A 11 14.72 47.80 14.11
C MET A 11 15.15 46.72 15.11
N GLU A 12 14.19 46.12 15.80
CA GLU A 12 14.40 44.85 16.51
C GLU A 12 15.01 43.87 15.50
N LYS A 13 16.25 43.44 15.75
CA LYS A 13 16.91 42.35 15.03
C LYS A 13 16.14 41.07 15.31
N SER A 14 15.17 40.73 14.47
CA SER A 14 14.48 39.45 14.53
C SER A 14 15.51 38.35 14.44
N LYS A 15 15.58 37.50 15.47
CA LYS A 15 16.51 36.37 15.50
C LYS A 15 16.23 35.46 14.32
N GLU A 16 17.20 35.28 13.42
CA GLU A 16 17.05 34.39 12.27
C GLU A 16 16.64 32.99 12.72
N PRO A 17 15.54 32.44 12.19
CA PRO A 17 14.98 31.16 12.63
C PRO A 17 15.87 29.96 12.26
N ILE A 18 16.78 30.10 11.30
CA ILE A 18 17.69 29.06 10.83
C ILE A 18 19.13 29.53 10.87
N ARG A 19 19.98 28.79 11.57
CA ARG A 19 21.42 29.11 11.72
C ARG A 19 22.26 27.94 11.22
N LEU A 20 23.28 28.23 10.40
CA LEU A 20 24.31 27.26 10.04
C LEU A 20 25.26 27.06 11.24
N ARG A 21 25.44 25.83 11.66
CA ARG A 21 26.31 25.43 12.80
C ARG A 21 27.33 24.39 12.35
N GLN A 22 28.39 24.31 13.12
CA GLN A 22 29.54 23.43 12.89
C GLN A 22 29.76 22.55 14.11
N ARG A 23 30.07 21.27 13.90
CA ARG A 23 30.41 20.31 14.97
C ARG A 23 31.62 19.47 14.56
N LYS A 24 32.65 19.47 15.37
CA LYS A 24 33.80 18.60 15.17
C LYS A 24 33.39 17.13 15.32
N THR A 25 33.87 16.30 14.41
CA THR A 25 33.68 14.84 14.44
C THR A 25 34.95 14.16 14.97
N PRO A 26 34.84 12.93 15.51
CA PRO A 26 36.02 12.18 16.00
C PRO A 26 37.11 11.97 14.93
N ASN A 27 36.71 11.95 13.64
CA ASN A 27 37.61 11.73 12.50
C ASN A 27 38.36 13.02 12.06
N GLY A 28 38.38 14.09 12.90
CA GLY A 28 39.04 15.33 12.60
C GLY A 28 38.36 16.23 11.56
N LEU A 29 37.22 15.83 11.00
CA LEU A 29 36.41 16.64 10.12
C LEU A 29 35.47 17.53 10.93
N THR A 30 34.93 18.59 10.29
CA THR A 30 33.89 19.42 10.90
C THR A 30 32.57 19.26 10.10
N SER A 31 31.56 18.66 10.70
CA SER A 31 30.22 18.48 10.10
C SER A 31 29.44 19.77 10.16
N LEU A 32 28.70 20.08 9.07
CA LEU A 32 27.81 21.22 8.96
C LEU A 32 26.36 20.79 9.15
N TYR A 33 25.59 21.57 9.93
CA TYR A 33 24.18 21.33 10.16
C TYR A 33 23.41 22.65 10.34
N LEU A 34 22.12 22.61 10.09
CA LEU A 34 21.20 23.72 10.34
C LEU A 34 20.56 23.53 11.73
N ASP A 35 20.59 24.60 12.52
CA ASP A 35 19.93 24.73 13.82
C ASP A 35 18.65 25.56 13.57
N ILE A 36 17.50 24.88 13.60
CA ILE A 36 16.21 25.46 13.24
C ILE A 36 15.38 25.62 14.52
N TYR A 37 14.95 26.86 14.78
CA TYR A 37 14.08 27.17 15.91
C TYR A 37 12.79 27.80 15.38
N LEU A 38 11.67 27.06 15.51
CA LEU A 38 10.37 27.49 15.00
C LEU A 38 9.24 27.14 16.01
N ASN A 39 8.35 28.07 16.27
CA ASN A 39 7.17 27.87 17.12
C ASN A 39 7.51 27.23 18.49
N GLY A 40 8.60 27.68 19.13
CA GLY A 40 9.03 27.16 20.42
C GLY A 40 9.74 25.80 20.38
N LYS A 41 9.87 25.18 19.21
CA LYS A 41 10.55 23.89 19.02
C LYS A 41 11.87 24.07 18.31
N ARG A 42 12.87 23.32 18.77
CA ARG A 42 14.22 23.29 18.16
C ARG A 42 14.46 21.96 17.47
N SER A 43 14.97 22.02 16.23
CA SER A 43 15.33 20.84 15.44
C SER A 43 16.66 21.04 14.73
N TYR A 44 17.28 19.95 14.30
CA TYR A 44 18.57 19.95 13.64
C TYR A 44 18.49 19.20 12.31
N GLU A 45 19.00 19.80 11.23
CA GLU A 45 19.12 19.18 9.91
C GLU A 45 20.61 19.03 9.56
N TYR A 46 21.11 17.79 9.50
CA TYR A 46 22.49 17.50 9.13
C TYR A 46 22.63 17.52 7.61
N LEU A 47 23.50 18.41 7.09
CA LEU A 47 23.66 18.62 5.66
C LEU A 47 24.51 17.55 4.96
N ARG A 48 25.20 16.70 5.73
CA ARG A 48 26.21 15.73 5.24
C ARG A 48 27.36 16.41 4.49
N LEU A 49 27.61 17.67 4.79
CA LEU A 49 28.74 18.45 4.30
C LEU A 49 29.79 18.54 5.42
N TYR A 50 31.05 18.40 5.02
CA TYR A 50 32.16 18.34 5.97
C TYR A 50 33.28 19.28 5.55
N LEU A 51 33.82 20.02 6.50
CA LEU A 51 35.05 20.79 6.32
C LEU A 51 36.24 19.90 6.70
N VAL A 52 37.29 19.96 5.89
CA VAL A 52 38.55 19.26 6.14
C VAL A 52 39.51 20.14 6.93
N PRO A 53 40.42 19.59 7.73
CA PRO A 53 41.52 20.34 8.37
C PRO A 53 42.37 21.07 7.31
N VAL A 54 42.58 22.36 7.47
CA VAL A 54 43.34 23.17 6.51
C VAL A 54 44.83 22.89 6.65
N LYS A 55 45.39 22.15 5.69
CA LYS A 55 46.85 21.90 5.58
C LYS A 55 47.43 22.53 4.31
N THR A 56 46.60 22.66 3.25
CA THR A 56 47.01 23.17 1.95
C THR A 56 46.14 24.34 1.50
N ARG A 57 46.58 25.04 0.44
CA ARG A 57 45.77 26.08 -0.22
C ARG A 57 44.52 25.51 -0.88
N GLU A 58 44.56 24.25 -1.33
CA GLU A 58 43.45 23.51 -1.90
C GLU A 58 42.38 23.16 -0.86
N ASP A 59 42.79 22.74 0.33
CA ASP A 59 41.87 22.49 1.44
C ASP A 59 41.08 23.75 1.82
N LYS A 60 41.76 24.90 1.81
CA LYS A 60 41.10 26.19 2.07
C LYS A 60 40.08 26.54 1.01
N LYS A 61 40.39 26.28 -0.28
CA LYS A 61 39.46 26.49 -1.39
C LYS A 61 38.25 25.57 -1.29
N LYS A 62 38.46 24.27 -1.07
CA LYS A 62 37.41 23.28 -0.87
C LYS A 62 36.47 23.61 0.28
N ASN A 63 37.03 24.01 1.43
CA ASN A 63 36.22 24.43 2.58
C ASN A 63 35.38 25.67 2.28
N LYS A 64 35.89 26.63 1.51
CA LYS A 64 35.16 27.82 1.09
C LYS A 64 33.97 27.45 0.20
N GLU A 65 34.15 26.55 -0.78
CA GLU A 65 33.10 26.06 -1.67
C GLU A 65 32.02 25.29 -0.87
N THR A 66 32.45 24.44 0.06
CA THR A 66 31.54 23.69 0.95
C THR A 66 30.70 24.61 1.84
N LEU A 67 31.31 25.68 2.39
CA LEU A 67 30.59 26.68 3.18
C LEU A 67 29.60 27.49 2.33
N GLN A 68 29.98 27.86 1.10
CA GLN A 68 29.08 28.56 0.16
C GLN A 68 27.85 27.68 -0.16
N LEU A 69 28.06 26.38 -0.40
CA LEU A 69 26.96 25.45 -0.64
C LEU A 69 26.05 25.33 0.59
N ALA A 70 26.63 25.21 1.80
CA ALA A 70 25.86 25.13 3.04
C ALA A 70 25.03 26.41 3.29
N GLU A 71 25.59 27.60 3.01
CA GLU A 71 24.87 28.88 3.10
C GLU A 71 23.75 28.99 2.05
N ALA A 72 23.97 28.49 0.83
CA ALA A 72 22.91 28.44 -0.20
C ALA A 72 21.75 27.52 0.25
N ILE A 73 22.05 26.37 0.87
CA ILE A 73 21.02 25.49 1.42
C ILE A 73 20.29 26.19 2.58
N ARG A 74 21.00 26.88 3.48
CA ARG A 74 20.39 27.65 4.58
C ARG A 74 19.44 28.72 4.03
N ALA A 75 19.90 29.51 3.05
CA ALA A 75 19.07 30.55 2.42
C ALA A 75 17.80 29.98 1.81
N LYS A 76 17.91 28.86 1.10
CA LYS A 76 16.76 28.13 0.56
C LYS A 76 15.79 27.71 1.66
N ARG A 77 16.28 27.15 2.78
CA ARG A 77 15.44 26.76 3.93
C ARG A 77 14.76 27.95 4.59
N VAL A 78 15.41 29.11 4.68
CA VAL A 78 14.79 30.34 5.20
C VAL A 78 13.64 30.79 4.30
N VAL A 79 13.80 30.74 2.99
CA VAL A 79 12.73 31.07 2.04
C VAL A 79 11.57 30.08 2.14
N GLU A 80 11.85 28.79 2.20
CA GLU A 80 10.84 27.73 2.36
C GLU A 80 10.05 27.92 3.67
N LEU A 81 10.72 28.28 4.76
CA LEU A 81 10.10 28.52 6.05
C LEU A 81 9.22 29.76 6.03
N ARG A 82 9.71 30.88 5.49
CA ARG A 82 8.92 32.12 5.35
C ARG A 82 7.71 31.94 4.43
N ASN A 83 7.86 31.18 3.34
CA ASN A 83 6.74 30.85 2.46
C ASN A 83 5.65 30.06 3.21
N GLY A 84 6.01 29.16 4.14
CA GLY A 84 5.08 28.47 5.01
C GLY A 84 4.39 29.38 6.04
N GLU A 85 5.13 30.33 6.64
CA GLU A 85 4.60 31.29 7.64
C GLU A 85 3.68 32.35 7.01
N PHE A 86 3.97 32.79 5.78
CA PHE A 86 3.17 33.79 5.07
C PHE A 86 2.07 33.21 4.18
N GLY A 87 1.83 31.89 4.26
CA GLY A 87 0.74 31.23 3.52
C GLY A 87 0.90 31.32 2.00
N PHE A 88 2.14 31.54 1.49
CA PHE A 88 2.42 31.39 0.07
C PHE A 88 2.22 29.94 -0.32
N LYS A 89 1.01 29.62 -0.74
CA LYS A 89 0.66 28.36 -1.35
C LYS A 89 1.52 28.18 -2.60
N SER A 90 1.93 26.96 -2.88
CA SER A 90 2.60 26.69 -4.15
C SER A 90 1.55 26.89 -5.24
N ASP A 91 1.78 27.82 -6.17
CA ASP A 91 0.87 28.10 -7.28
C ASP A 91 0.44 26.82 -8.00
N TYR A 92 1.36 25.87 -8.10
CA TYR A 92 1.11 24.56 -8.71
C TYR A 92 0.12 23.67 -7.92
N ALA A 93 0.15 23.72 -6.58
CA ALA A 93 -0.80 22.96 -5.76
C ALA A 93 -2.21 23.59 -5.78
N GLU A 94 -2.30 24.91 -6.01
CA GLU A 94 -3.58 25.62 -6.15
C GLU A 94 -4.28 25.25 -7.45
N GLU A 95 -3.54 24.98 -8.52
CA GLU A 95 -4.07 24.66 -9.84
C GLU A 95 -4.37 23.17 -10.05
N THR A 96 -3.67 22.29 -9.33
CA THR A 96 -3.81 20.84 -9.52
C THR A 96 -5.03 20.29 -8.78
N LEU A 97 -6.01 19.80 -9.53
CA LEU A 97 -7.19 19.18 -8.97
C LEU A 97 -6.85 17.79 -8.40
N PHE A 98 -7.24 17.55 -7.16
CA PHE A 98 -6.96 16.29 -6.46
C PHE A 98 -7.62 15.08 -7.14
N PHE A 99 -8.89 15.20 -7.54
CA PHE A 99 -9.62 14.09 -8.17
C PHE A 99 -9.05 13.72 -9.53
N ASP A 100 -8.67 14.68 -10.36
CA ASP A 100 -8.06 14.42 -11.67
C ASP A 100 -6.73 13.67 -11.53
N TYR A 101 -5.94 14.06 -10.54
CA TYR A 101 -4.69 13.36 -10.23
C TYR A 101 -4.94 11.94 -9.72
N TYR A 102 -5.90 11.77 -8.81
CA TYR A 102 -6.26 10.46 -8.26
C TYR A 102 -6.75 9.51 -9.36
N GLU A 103 -7.58 10.00 -10.29
CA GLU A 103 -8.08 9.24 -11.43
C GLU A 103 -6.96 8.80 -12.37
N LYS A 104 -6.01 9.69 -12.71
CA LYS A 104 -4.81 9.32 -13.48
C LYS A 104 -4.03 8.17 -12.82
N LEU A 105 -3.95 8.18 -11.49
CA LEU A 105 -3.32 7.07 -10.76
C LEU A 105 -4.14 5.77 -10.85
N CYS A 106 -5.46 5.85 -10.86
CA CYS A 106 -6.34 4.70 -11.08
C CYS A 106 -6.16 4.11 -12.49
N GLU A 107 -6.13 4.95 -13.52
CA GLU A 107 -5.93 4.55 -14.92
C GLU A 107 -4.57 3.89 -15.14
N LYS A 108 -3.50 4.50 -14.62
CA LYS A 108 -2.15 3.92 -14.68
C LYS A 108 -2.10 2.51 -14.10
N ARG A 109 -2.86 2.25 -13.01
CA ARG A 109 -2.94 0.93 -12.38
C ARG A 109 -3.83 -0.04 -13.13
N PHE A 110 -4.84 0.44 -13.82
CA PHE A 110 -5.70 -0.38 -14.67
C PHE A 110 -4.92 -0.99 -15.84
N HIS A 111 -4.07 -0.19 -16.47
CA HIS A 111 -3.25 -0.61 -17.61
C HIS A 111 -2.01 -1.42 -17.22
N SER A 112 -1.66 -1.47 -15.93
CA SER A 112 -0.51 -2.27 -15.45
C SER A 112 -0.91 -3.74 -15.25
N PRO A 113 -0.26 -4.69 -15.93
CA PRO A 113 -0.57 -6.12 -15.81
C PRO A 113 -0.51 -6.62 -14.36
N ASP A 114 0.49 -6.13 -13.61
CA ASP A 114 0.79 -6.57 -12.23
C ASP A 114 -0.14 -5.96 -11.17
N ASN A 115 -0.81 -4.85 -11.49
CA ASN A 115 -1.58 -4.06 -10.53
C ASN A 115 -3.10 -4.13 -10.73
N LYS A 116 -3.60 -4.93 -11.67
CA LYS A 116 -5.03 -4.99 -12.01
C LYS A 116 -5.92 -5.37 -10.81
N SER A 117 -5.45 -6.26 -9.93
CA SER A 117 -6.18 -6.64 -8.72
C SER A 117 -6.24 -5.51 -7.67
N ASN A 118 -5.24 -4.63 -7.66
CA ASN A 118 -5.16 -3.49 -6.75
C ASN A 118 -6.01 -2.31 -7.24
N TRP A 119 -6.23 -2.20 -8.56
CA TRP A 119 -7.08 -1.18 -9.17
C TRP A 119 -8.51 -1.15 -8.59
N GLY A 120 -9.13 -2.31 -8.34
CA GLY A 120 -10.44 -2.38 -7.72
C GLY A 120 -10.53 -1.64 -6.38
N ASN A 121 -9.50 -1.77 -5.54
CA ASN A 121 -9.42 -1.06 -4.27
C ASN A 121 -9.22 0.46 -4.44
N TRP A 122 -8.46 0.89 -5.45
CA TRP A 122 -8.30 2.31 -5.77
C TRP A 122 -9.62 2.92 -6.22
N ARG A 123 -10.33 2.25 -7.12
CA ARG A 123 -11.66 2.68 -7.60
C ARG A 123 -12.71 2.72 -6.48
N SER A 124 -12.69 1.75 -5.57
CA SER A 124 -13.58 1.75 -4.40
C SER A 124 -13.26 2.91 -3.45
N CYS A 125 -11.97 3.21 -3.23
CA CYS A 125 -11.55 4.36 -2.46
C CYS A 125 -12.00 5.67 -3.13
N LEU A 126 -11.86 5.80 -4.46
CA LEU A 126 -12.33 6.97 -5.20
C LEU A 126 -13.82 7.24 -4.95
N LYS A 127 -14.66 6.20 -5.04
CA LYS A 127 -16.10 6.33 -4.74
C LYS A 127 -16.39 6.84 -3.33
N HIS A 128 -15.57 6.44 -2.34
CA HIS A 128 -15.69 6.96 -0.98
C HIS A 128 -15.19 8.40 -0.85
N LEU A 129 -14.14 8.76 -1.57
CA LEU A 129 -13.65 10.14 -1.65
C LEU A 129 -14.69 11.07 -2.27
N GLU A 130 -15.35 10.64 -3.36
CA GLU A 130 -16.45 11.38 -4.01
C GLU A 130 -17.68 11.57 -3.12
N LYS A 131 -17.96 10.60 -2.24
CA LYS A 131 -19.04 10.76 -1.24
C LYS A 131 -18.66 11.70 -0.12
N TYR A 132 -17.43 11.63 0.34
CA TYR A 132 -16.91 12.50 1.39
C TYR A 132 -16.76 13.94 0.92
N GLU A 133 -16.26 14.13 -0.32
CA GLU A 133 -16.04 15.41 -0.95
C GLU A 133 -16.76 15.47 -2.30
N PRO A 134 -18.06 15.83 -2.29
CA PRO A 134 -18.84 15.90 -3.54
C PRO A 134 -18.35 17.00 -4.49
N ASN A 135 -17.65 18.01 -3.95
CA ASN A 135 -17.01 19.04 -4.75
C ASN A 135 -15.69 18.52 -5.35
N ARG A 136 -15.78 17.93 -6.53
CA ARG A 136 -14.60 17.39 -7.23
C ARG A 136 -13.59 18.44 -7.69
N LYS A 137 -13.85 19.72 -7.46
CA LYS A 137 -12.95 20.84 -7.81
C LYS A 137 -11.95 21.16 -6.70
N ILE A 138 -11.89 20.37 -5.63
CA ILE A 138 -10.92 20.53 -4.56
C ILE A 138 -9.49 20.39 -5.10
N THR A 139 -8.64 21.33 -4.75
CA THR A 139 -7.21 21.36 -5.12
C THR A 139 -6.36 20.69 -4.05
N PHE A 140 -5.11 20.36 -4.37
CA PHE A 140 -4.18 19.83 -3.37
C PHE A 140 -3.87 20.81 -2.23
N ALA A 141 -4.02 22.12 -2.44
CA ALA A 141 -3.84 23.13 -1.41
C ALA A 141 -4.90 23.03 -0.30
N GLU A 142 -6.09 22.55 -0.65
CA GLU A 142 -7.23 22.40 0.26
C GLU A 142 -7.22 21.04 0.99
N ILE A 143 -6.40 20.09 0.55
CA ILE A 143 -6.20 18.79 1.24
C ILE A 143 -5.28 18.98 2.45
N THR A 144 -5.87 19.41 3.56
CA THR A 144 -5.16 19.62 4.83
C THR A 144 -5.10 18.35 5.69
N THR A 145 -4.36 18.39 6.79
CA THR A 145 -4.35 17.31 7.78
C THR A 145 -5.74 17.08 8.38
N GLU A 146 -6.50 18.16 8.60
CA GLU A 146 -7.87 18.12 9.10
C GLU A 146 -8.81 17.45 8.08
N TRP A 147 -8.64 17.75 6.78
CA TRP A 147 -9.40 17.09 5.72
C TRP A 147 -9.13 15.58 5.70
N VAL A 148 -7.86 15.17 5.82
CA VAL A 148 -7.46 13.76 5.87
C VAL A 148 -8.04 13.07 7.11
N GLN A 149 -8.02 13.73 8.26
CA GLN A 149 -8.62 13.22 9.50
C GLN A 149 -10.15 13.09 9.35
N GLY A 150 -10.80 14.06 8.73
CA GLY A 150 -12.24 14.00 8.42
C GLY A 150 -12.60 12.83 7.51
N PHE A 151 -11.80 12.56 6.47
CA PHE A 151 -12.00 11.38 5.63
C PHE A 151 -11.84 10.07 6.41
N LYS A 152 -10.88 10.00 7.34
CA LYS A 152 -10.73 8.84 8.23
C LYS A 152 -11.97 8.64 9.10
N GLU A 153 -12.53 9.72 9.66
CA GLU A 153 -13.75 9.66 10.46
C GLU A 153 -14.98 9.28 9.65
N TYR A 154 -15.10 9.78 8.42
CA TYR A 154 -16.12 9.35 7.47
C TYR A 154 -16.04 7.83 7.21
N LEU A 155 -14.83 7.29 6.94
CA LEU A 155 -14.65 5.85 6.79
C LEU A 155 -15.03 5.06 8.03
N GLU A 156 -14.84 5.63 9.24
CA GLU A 156 -15.15 4.96 10.50
C GLU A 156 -16.64 4.94 10.80
N LYS A 157 -17.33 6.05 10.59
CA LYS A 157 -18.70 6.29 11.12
C LYS A 157 -19.78 6.11 10.04
N GLU A 158 -19.52 6.54 8.80
CA GLU A 158 -20.56 6.74 7.78
C GLU A 158 -20.43 5.81 6.57
N ALA A 159 -19.19 5.44 6.21
CA ALA A 159 -18.96 4.68 5.00
C ALA A 159 -19.52 3.25 5.08
N CYS A 160 -20.33 2.91 4.08
CA CYS A 160 -20.93 1.58 3.92
C CYS A 160 -20.27 0.81 2.77
N ALA A 161 -20.30 -0.52 2.86
CA ALA A 161 -19.89 -1.37 1.76
C ALA A 161 -20.81 -1.17 0.55
N TRP A 162 -20.22 -1.13 -0.67
CA TRP A 162 -21.01 -1.10 -1.89
C TRP A 162 -21.69 -2.44 -2.09
N GLY A 163 -23.03 -2.47 -2.11
CA GLY A 163 -23.78 -3.61 -2.59
C GLY A 163 -23.56 -3.78 -4.10
N ASN A 164 -23.59 -5.00 -4.62
CA ASN A 164 -23.81 -5.21 -6.04
C ASN A 164 -25.21 -4.66 -6.35
N ASP A 165 -25.37 -3.92 -7.45
CA ASP A 165 -26.60 -3.20 -7.86
C ASP A 165 -27.89 -4.07 -7.86
N TYR A 166 -27.74 -5.37 -7.81
CA TYR A 166 -28.83 -6.34 -7.76
C TYR A 166 -29.41 -6.62 -6.36
N ARG A 167 -28.76 -6.10 -5.28
CA ARG A 167 -29.20 -6.37 -3.91
C ARG A 167 -29.24 -5.09 -3.08
N ASP A 168 -30.16 -4.20 -3.40
CA ASP A 168 -30.51 -3.01 -2.62
C ASP A 168 -30.87 -3.30 -1.13
N ARG A 169 -30.82 -4.55 -0.72
CA ARG A 169 -31.18 -5.01 0.63
C ARG A 169 -30.05 -4.90 1.67
N ILE A 170 -28.84 -4.44 1.29
CA ILE A 170 -27.70 -4.36 2.22
C ILE A 170 -27.25 -2.90 2.31
N LYS A 171 -28.19 -1.97 2.57
CA LYS A 171 -27.89 -0.54 2.73
C LYS A 171 -27.11 -0.21 4.01
N ASP A 172 -27.03 -1.10 5.00
CA ASP A 172 -26.53 -0.80 6.34
C ASP A 172 -25.24 -1.54 6.74
N HIS A 173 -24.55 -2.19 5.81
CA HIS A 173 -23.29 -2.83 6.17
C HIS A 173 -22.14 -1.83 6.22
N LYS A 174 -21.75 -1.45 7.42
CA LYS A 174 -20.52 -0.69 7.67
C LYS A 174 -19.31 -1.39 7.08
N LEU A 175 -18.32 -0.61 6.68
CA LEU A 175 -17.06 -1.15 6.18
C LEU A 175 -16.37 -2.01 7.25
N SER A 176 -15.83 -3.15 6.83
CA SER A 176 -14.93 -3.92 7.70
C SER A 176 -13.67 -3.09 8.00
N ARG A 177 -13.04 -3.35 9.14
CA ARG A 177 -11.82 -2.65 9.56
C ARG A 177 -10.71 -2.74 8.52
N ASN A 178 -10.53 -3.90 7.90
CA ASN A 178 -9.54 -4.12 6.86
C ASN A 178 -9.89 -3.37 5.54
N SER A 179 -11.17 -3.17 5.23
CA SER A 179 -11.60 -2.33 4.10
C SER A 179 -11.28 -0.87 4.35
N LYS A 180 -11.59 -0.34 5.56
CA LYS A 180 -11.22 1.01 5.98
C LYS A 180 -9.72 1.24 5.86
N LEU A 181 -8.91 0.34 6.42
CA LEU A 181 -7.45 0.34 6.32
C LEU A 181 -6.98 0.35 4.85
N SER A 182 -7.58 -0.51 4.01
CA SER A 182 -7.23 -0.59 2.59
C SER A 182 -7.49 0.73 1.87
N TYR A 183 -8.66 1.33 2.05
CA TYR A 183 -9.03 2.59 1.39
C TYR A 183 -8.18 3.77 1.89
N PHE A 184 -7.99 3.88 3.20
CA PHE A 184 -7.13 4.91 3.77
C PHE A 184 -5.67 4.81 3.28
N ASN A 185 -5.17 3.58 3.10
CA ASN A 185 -3.85 3.35 2.50
C ASN A 185 -3.79 3.77 1.03
N LYS A 186 -4.90 3.79 0.28
CA LYS A 186 -4.90 4.32 -1.10
C LYS A 186 -4.79 5.84 -1.13
N LEU A 187 -5.49 6.53 -0.23
CA LEU A 187 -5.31 7.97 -0.06
C LEU A 187 -3.87 8.29 0.37
N ARG A 188 -3.32 7.55 1.35
CA ARG A 188 -1.93 7.70 1.78
C ARG A 188 -0.93 7.52 0.62
N ALA A 189 -1.12 6.50 -0.20
CA ALA A 189 -0.27 6.25 -1.36
C ALA A 189 -0.37 7.35 -2.42
N CYS A 190 -1.57 7.91 -2.63
CA CYS A 190 -1.78 9.05 -3.53
C CYS A 190 -1.02 10.29 -3.04
N LEU A 191 -1.20 10.66 -1.77
CA LEU A 191 -0.56 11.85 -1.19
C LEU A 191 0.96 11.71 -1.05
N ASN A 192 1.46 10.50 -0.76
CA ASN A 192 2.90 10.23 -0.81
C ASN A 192 3.46 10.42 -2.21
N GLN A 193 2.79 9.89 -3.24
CA GLN A 193 3.22 10.04 -4.63
C GLN A 193 3.17 11.51 -5.07
N ALA A 194 2.12 12.25 -4.71
CA ALA A 194 2.04 13.69 -4.98
C ALA A 194 3.17 14.48 -4.29
N PHE A 195 3.60 14.06 -3.11
CA PHE A 195 4.74 14.64 -2.40
C PHE A 195 6.07 14.30 -3.09
N ASP A 196 6.27 13.06 -3.50
CA ASP A 196 7.48 12.60 -4.22
C ASP A 196 7.61 13.28 -5.59
N GLU A 197 6.48 13.50 -6.28
CA GLU A 197 6.38 14.23 -7.55
C GLU A 197 6.45 15.76 -7.36
N ARG A 198 6.58 16.26 -6.11
CA ARG A 198 6.66 17.66 -5.74
C ARG A 198 5.42 18.50 -6.12
N ILE A 199 4.28 17.87 -6.29
CA ILE A 199 2.98 18.53 -6.47
C ILE A 199 2.59 19.23 -5.16
N ILE A 200 2.83 18.58 -4.02
CA ILE A 200 2.64 19.14 -2.68
C ILE A 200 3.98 19.24 -1.95
N ARG A 201 4.18 20.32 -1.20
CA ARG A 201 5.42 20.53 -0.41
C ARG A 201 5.38 19.83 0.92
N ASN A 202 4.23 19.73 1.53
CA ASN A 202 4.00 19.07 2.81
C ASN A 202 2.99 17.95 2.60
N ASN A 203 3.27 16.79 3.17
CA ASN A 203 2.34 15.67 3.09
C ASN A 203 1.34 15.75 4.24
N PRO A 204 0.04 15.98 3.97
CA PRO A 204 -0.99 16.11 5.01
C PRO A 204 -1.29 14.81 5.77
N MET A 205 -0.76 13.67 5.29
CA MET A 205 -0.83 12.40 6.01
C MET A 205 0.12 12.32 7.22
N ARG A 206 1.09 13.26 7.34
CA ARG A 206 2.00 13.29 8.49
C ARG A 206 1.21 13.62 9.75
N GLY A 207 1.34 12.77 10.78
CA GLY A 207 0.62 12.94 12.06
C GLY A 207 -0.78 12.31 12.10
N VAL A 208 -1.30 11.80 10.98
CA VAL A 208 -2.57 11.05 10.99
C VAL A 208 -2.28 9.55 11.14
N GLU A 209 -2.71 8.99 12.29
CA GLU A 209 -2.58 7.56 12.54
C GLU A 209 -3.45 6.74 11.58
N ASN A 210 -2.92 5.60 11.16
CA ASN A 210 -3.67 4.66 10.32
C ASN A 210 -4.66 3.82 11.14
N PHE A 211 -5.60 3.17 10.45
CA PHE A 211 -6.36 2.09 11.06
C PHE A 211 -5.43 0.93 11.43
N LYS A 212 -5.66 0.32 12.59
CA LYS A 212 -4.98 -0.92 12.95
C LYS A 212 -5.61 -2.08 12.18
N ALA A 213 -4.79 -2.94 11.62
CA ALA A 213 -5.26 -4.17 10.99
C ALA A 213 -5.98 -5.05 12.02
N GLU A 214 -7.02 -5.74 11.57
CA GLU A 214 -7.71 -6.76 12.36
C GLU A 214 -7.35 -8.13 11.81
N GLU A 215 -6.82 -8.98 12.68
CA GLU A 215 -6.63 -10.38 12.36
C GLU A 215 -7.98 -11.09 12.38
N GLY A 216 -8.53 -11.38 11.19
CA GLY A 216 -9.75 -12.16 11.08
C GLY A 216 -9.50 -13.63 11.45
N THR A 217 -10.38 -14.19 12.24
CA THR A 217 -10.41 -15.65 12.49
C THR A 217 -10.70 -16.35 11.17
N ARG A 218 -9.69 -17.01 10.61
CA ARG A 218 -9.87 -17.76 9.36
C ARG A 218 -10.45 -19.11 9.67
N MET A 219 -11.65 -19.40 9.17
CA MET A 219 -12.20 -20.75 9.19
C MET A 219 -11.41 -21.64 8.23
N TYR A 220 -11.18 -22.87 8.63
CA TYR A 220 -10.53 -23.92 7.83
C TYR A 220 -11.22 -25.26 8.02
N LEU A 221 -11.03 -26.15 7.09
CA LEU A 221 -11.51 -27.53 7.17
C LEU A 221 -10.50 -28.38 7.94
N THR A 222 -11.00 -29.24 8.83
CA THR A 222 -10.20 -30.30 9.43
C THR A 222 -9.99 -31.45 8.43
N ILE A 223 -9.07 -32.39 8.74
CA ILE A 223 -8.82 -33.59 7.91
C ILE A 223 -10.11 -34.41 7.74
N ASP A 224 -10.84 -34.61 8.81
CA ASP A 224 -12.06 -35.42 8.78
C ASP A 224 -13.17 -34.74 7.98
N GLU A 225 -13.25 -33.41 8.03
CA GLU A 225 -14.15 -32.63 7.17
C GLU A 225 -13.77 -32.73 5.70
N VAL A 226 -12.46 -32.71 5.37
CA VAL A 226 -11.99 -32.90 3.98
C VAL A 226 -12.31 -34.31 3.47
N LYS A 227 -12.12 -35.35 4.30
CA LYS A 227 -12.52 -36.73 3.97
C LYS A 227 -14.02 -36.82 3.71
N LYS A 228 -14.83 -36.27 4.62
CA LYS A 228 -16.29 -36.23 4.47
C LYS A 228 -16.73 -35.50 3.19
N LEU A 229 -16.07 -34.41 2.83
CA LEU A 229 -16.30 -33.74 1.56
C LEU A 229 -15.92 -34.60 0.35
N ALA A 230 -14.81 -35.34 0.43
CA ALA A 230 -14.39 -36.23 -0.65
C ALA A 230 -15.43 -37.33 -0.91
N GLU A 231 -16.09 -37.88 0.13
CA GLU A 231 -17.13 -38.87 0.04
C GLU A 231 -18.49 -38.29 -0.41
N THR A 232 -18.72 -37.00 -0.13
CA THR A 232 -20.01 -36.36 -0.48
C THR A 232 -20.06 -36.00 -1.97
N GLU A 233 -21.22 -36.31 -2.59
CA GLU A 233 -21.47 -35.95 -3.99
C GLU A 233 -21.48 -34.43 -4.18
N CYS A 234 -20.80 -33.96 -5.23
CA CYS A 234 -20.75 -32.54 -5.64
C CYS A 234 -21.37 -32.39 -7.02
N GLU A 235 -22.27 -31.42 -7.16
CA GLU A 235 -22.92 -31.05 -8.42
C GLU A 235 -21.90 -30.71 -9.54
N TYR A 236 -20.71 -30.24 -9.14
CA TYR A 236 -19.64 -29.83 -10.07
C TYR A 236 -18.36 -30.64 -9.81
N PRO A 237 -18.19 -31.83 -10.46
CA PRO A 237 -17.03 -32.69 -10.22
C PRO A 237 -15.69 -32.03 -10.43
N LYS A 238 -15.58 -31.13 -11.42
CA LYS A 238 -14.34 -30.38 -11.71
C LYS A 238 -13.95 -29.42 -10.56
N ILE A 239 -14.96 -28.75 -9.97
CA ILE A 239 -14.76 -27.90 -8.79
C ILE A 239 -14.34 -28.74 -7.58
N LYS A 240 -15.01 -29.90 -7.37
CA LYS A 240 -14.64 -30.85 -6.31
C LYS A 240 -13.19 -31.26 -6.41
N ARG A 241 -12.74 -31.72 -7.58
CA ARG A 241 -11.35 -32.14 -7.82
C ARG A 241 -10.37 -31.01 -7.51
N ALA A 242 -10.56 -29.84 -8.07
CA ALA A 242 -9.66 -28.69 -7.88
C ALA A 242 -9.63 -28.21 -6.42
N PHE A 243 -10.78 -28.23 -5.72
CA PHE A 243 -10.85 -27.83 -4.32
C PHE A 243 -10.14 -28.82 -3.40
N LEU A 244 -10.39 -30.12 -3.57
CA LEU A 244 -9.71 -31.17 -2.80
C LEU A 244 -8.20 -31.15 -3.07
N PHE A 245 -7.81 -30.96 -4.32
CA PHE A 245 -6.40 -30.77 -4.69
C PHE A 245 -5.79 -29.55 -3.96
N SER A 246 -6.51 -28.43 -3.90
CA SER A 246 -6.09 -27.27 -3.11
C SER A 246 -5.96 -27.58 -1.62
N CYS A 247 -6.86 -28.41 -1.07
CA CYS A 247 -6.80 -28.83 0.33
C CYS A 247 -5.55 -29.68 0.62
N LEU A 248 -5.19 -30.59 -0.26
CA LEU A 248 -4.05 -31.49 -0.08
C LEU A 248 -2.69 -30.82 -0.37
N THR A 249 -2.64 -29.88 -1.33
CA THR A 249 -1.39 -29.28 -1.80
C THR A 249 -1.10 -27.91 -1.20
N GLY A 250 -2.09 -27.24 -0.65
CA GLY A 250 -1.96 -25.87 -0.21
C GLY A 250 -1.86 -24.83 -1.35
N LEU A 251 -1.99 -25.23 -2.62
CA LEU A 251 -1.91 -24.33 -3.77
C LEU A 251 -3.10 -23.37 -3.82
N ARG A 252 -2.83 -22.12 -4.18
CA ARG A 252 -3.89 -21.10 -4.35
C ARG A 252 -4.72 -21.42 -5.60
N ARG A 253 -5.99 -21.02 -5.59
CA ARG A 253 -6.87 -21.15 -6.76
C ARG A 253 -6.22 -20.58 -8.04
N SER A 254 -5.57 -19.43 -7.95
CA SER A 254 -4.92 -18.79 -9.09
C SER A 254 -3.77 -19.62 -9.67
N ASP A 255 -3.08 -20.39 -8.84
CA ASP A 255 -1.95 -21.21 -9.25
C ASP A 255 -2.45 -22.54 -9.83
N ILE A 256 -3.51 -23.12 -9.24
CA ILE A 256 -4.18 -24.32 -9.78
C ILE A 256 -4.76 -24.08 -11.17
N LEU A 257 -5.43 -22.93 -11.39
CA LEU A 257 -6.08 -22.63 -12.66
C LEU A 257 -5.11 -22.30 -13.82
N LYS A 258 -3.88 -21.92 -13.51
CA LYS A 258 -2.86 -21.69 -14.53
C LYS A 258 -1.93 -22.89 -14.75
N MET A 259 -2.00 -23.88 -13.85
CA MET A 259 -1.10 -25.02 -13.86
C MET A 259 -1.28 -25.86 -15.12
N THR A 260 -0.17 -26.14 -15.81
CA THR A 260 -0.13 -26.99 -17.00
C THR A 260 0.58 -28.29 -16.73
N TRP A 261 0.41 -29.26 -17.63
CA TRP A 261 1.09 -30.54 -17.52
C TRP A 261 2.60 -30.46 -17.70
N ALA A 262 3.13 -29.39 -18.30
CA ALA A 262 4.56 -29.13 -18.36
C ALA A 262 5.19 -28.88 -16.99
N GLU A 263 4.42 -28.37 -16.05
CA GLU A 263 4.84 -28.08 -14.68
C GLU A 263 4.82 -29.33 -13.77
N VAL A 264 4.22 -30.46 -14.23
CA VAL A 264 4.08 -31.71 -13.47
C VAL A 264 5.17 -32.70 -13.92
N GLN A 265 6.03 -33.09 -13.01
CA GLN A 265 7.12 -34.04 -13.23
C GLN A 265 6.94 -35.27 -12.37
N GLU A 266 7.09 -36.45 -12.98
CA GLU A 266 7.17 -37.72 -12.27
C GLU A 266 8.64 -38.05 -12.05
N GLN A 267 9.03 -38.20 -10.81
CA GLN A 267 10.34 -38.62 -10.38
C GLN A 267 10.22 -39.93 -9.61
N SER A 268 11.32 -40.69 -9.46
CA SER A 268 11.39 -42.02 -8.87
C SER A 268 10.57 -42.13 -7.56
N GLY A 269 9.27 -42.41 -7.70
CA GLY A 269 8.34 -42.68 -6.58
C GLY A 269 7.52 -41.52 -6.07
N PHE A 270 7.62 -40.31 -6.64
CA PHE A 270 6.77 -39.16 -6.28
C PHE A 270 6.49 -38.25 -7.47
N THR A 271 5.42 -37.46 -7.36
CA THR A 271 5.05 -36.43 -8.31
C THR A 271 5.45 -35.06 -7.79
N ARG A 272 6.20 -34.29 -8.59
CA ARG A 272 6.65 -32.94 -8.28
C ARG A 272 6.02 -31.92 -9.21
N ILE A 273 5.53 -30.82 -8.63
CA ILE A 273 5.05 -29.67 -9.40
C ILE A 273 6.09 -28.55 -9.30
N ILE A 274 6.57 -28.09 -10.45
CA ILE A 274 7.51 -26.96 -10.53
C ILE A 274 6.78 -25.80 -11.21
N PHE A 275 6.47 -24.76 -10.44
CA PHE A 275 5.65 -23.65 -10.92
C PHE A 275 6.15 -22.31 -10.39
N ARG A 276 5.75 -21.22 -11.05
CA ARG A 276 5.90 -19.86 -10.52
C ARG A 276 4.61 -19.37 -9.91
N GLN A 277 4.67 -18.94 -8.65
CA GLN A 277 3.50 -18.38 -7.98
C GLN A 277 3.00 -17.13 -8.71
N LYS A 278 1.72 -17.07 -9.06
CA LYS A 278 1.11 -15.91 -9.73
C LYS A 278 1.18 -14.63 -8.90
N LYS A 279 1.10 -14.75 -7.58
CA LYS A 279 1.04 -13.59 -6.67
C LYS A 279 2.41 -13.00 -6.35
N THR A 280 3.44 -13.82 -6.23
CA THR A 280 4.78 -13.42 -5.73
C THR A 280 5.87 -13.55 -6.77
N GLY A 281 5.60 -14.25 -7.90
CA GLY A 281 6.58 -14.49 -8.98
C GLY A 281 7.69 -15.47 -8.64
N GLY A 282 7.76 -15.99 -7.39
CA GLY A 282 8.76 -16.96 -6.97
C GLY A 282 8.55 -18.32 -7.62
N GLN A 283 9.66 -19.01 -7.94
CA GLN A 283 9.64 -20.41 -8.37
C GLN A 283 9.50 -21.31 -7.14
N GLU A 284 8.60 -22.28 -7.22
CA GLU A 284 8.27 -23.21 -6.15
C GLU A 284 8.39 -24.65 -6.64
N TYR A 285 8.83 -25.50 -5.76
CA TYR A 285 8.94 -26.94 -5.96
C TYR A 285 8.04 -27.60 -4.90
N LEU A 286 7.03 -28.35 -5.34
CA LEU A 286 6.07 -28.98 -4.45
C LEU A 286 5.95 -30.46 -4.78
N ASP A 287 6.37 -31.29 -3.85
CA ASP A 287 6.12 -32.75 -3.92
C ASP A 287 4.70 -32.99 -3.41
N ILE A 288 3.94 -33.77 -4.15
CA ILE A 288 2.54 -34.05 -3.83
C ILE A 288 2.32 -35.54 -3.52
N THR A 289 1.34 -35.80 -2.70
CA THR A 289 0.95 -37.19 -2.35
C THR A 289 0.28 -37.88 -3.53
N PRO A 290 0.30 -39.24 -3.59
CA PRO A 290 -0.41 -40.00 -4.62
C PRO A 290 -1.90 -39.62 -4.71
N GLN A 291 -2.57 -39.39 -3.58
CA GLN A 291 -3.96 -38.96 -3.55
C GLN A 291 -4.19 -37.60 -4.21
N ALA A 292 -3.24 -36.68 -4.04
CA ALA A 292 -3.29 -35.38 -4.74
C ALA A 292 -3.03 -35.56 -6.24
N ALA A 293 -2.12 -36.43 -6.63
CA ALA A 293 -1.83 -36.75 -8.02
C ALA A 293 -3.06 -37.35 -8.74
N GLU A 294 -3.79 -38.26 -8.13
CA GLU A 294 -5.03 -38.82 -8.66
C GLU A 294 -6.08 -37.75 -9.00
N LEU A 295 -6.17 -36.71 -8.18
CA LEU A 295 -7.09 -35.60 -8.43
C LEU A 295 -6.76 -34.78 -9.69
N MET A 296 -5.55 -34.88 -10.22
CA MET A 296 -5.21 -34.23 -11.49
C MET A 296 -5.84 -34.97 -12.71
N GLY A 297 -6.10 -36.27 -12.58
CA GLY A 297 -6.66 -37.12 -13.63
C GLY A 297 -5.61 -37.56 -14.65
N GLU A 298 -6.08 -37.96 -15.84
CA GLU A 298 -5.19 -38.39 -16.91
C GLU A 298 -4.30 -37.26 -17.42
N ARG A 299 -3.04 -37.63 -17.73
CA ARG A 299 -2.04 -36.69 -18.20
C ARG A 299 -2.37 -36.22 -19.61
N GLY A 300 -2.56 -34.91 -19.76
CA GLY A 300 -2.72 -34.27 -21.06
C GLY A 300 -1.40 -33.83 -21.71
N LYS A 301 -1.51 -33.07 -22.78
CA LYS A 301 -0.33 -32.48 -23.44
C LYS A 301 0.36 -31.43 -22.55
N PRO A 302 1.69 -31.23 -22.72
CA PRO A 302 2.44 -30.34 -21.82
C PRO A 302 1.82 -28.95 -21.61
N ASN A 303 1.31 -28.33 -22.65
CA ASN A 303 0.74 -26.97 -22.60
C ASN A 303 -0.76 -26.93 -22.20
N GLU A 304 -1.38 -28.08 -22.01
CA GLU A 304 -2.78 -28.13 -21.58
C GLU A 304 -2.89 -27.89 -20.09
N PRO A 305 -3.93 -27.14 -19.64
CA PRO A 305 -4.15 -26.93 -18.21
C PRO A 305 -4.58 -28.24 -17.54
N VAL A 306 -4.08 -28.47 -16.33
CA VAL A 306 -4.44 -29.65 -15.53
C VAL A 306 -5.91 -29.59 -15.05
N PHE A 307 -6.37 -28.38 -14.71
CA PHE A 307 -7.75 -28.15 -14.26
C PHE A 307 -8.47 -27.19 -15.22
N THR A 308 -9.48 -27.71 -15.90
CA THR A 308 -10.29 -26.97 -16.88
C THR A 308 -11.70 -26.70 -16.37
N ASP A 309 -12.41 -25.77 -17.02
CA ASP A 309 -13.84 -25.48 -16.84
C ASP A 309 -14.23 -25.17 -15.39
N ILE A 310 -13.36 -24.46 -14.68
CA ILE A 310 -13.68 -23.93 -13.35
C ILE A 310 -14.27 -22.54 -13.51
N HIS A 311 -15.52 -22.42 -13.11
CA HIS A 311 -16.31 -21.19 -13.20
C HIS A 311 -15.66 -19.96 -12.52
N SER A 312 -16.27 -18.79 -12.67
CA SER A 312 -15.86 -17.56 -11.98
C SER A 312 -15.75 -17.77 -10.45
N PRO A 313 -14.98 -16.94 -9.73
CA PRO A 313 -14.80 -17.09 -8.28
C PRO A 313 -16.12 -17.12 -7.50
N SER A 314 -17.11 -16.31 -7.89
CA SER A 314 -18.42 -16.25 -7.24
C SER A 314 -19.20 -17.55 -7.42
N CYS A 315 -19.32 -18.06 -8.65
CA CYS A 315 -20.00 -19.32 -8.93
C CYS A 315 -19.30 -20.51 -8.26
N THR A 316 -17.96 -20.53 -8.29
CA THR A 316 -17.16 -21.57 -7.63
C THR A 316 -17.40 -21.59 -6.12
N ASN A 317 -17.38 -20.43 -5.46
CA ASN A 317 -17.62 -20.35 -4.02
C ASN A 317 -19.06 -20.73 -3.64
N GLU A 318 -20.04 -20.37 -4.45
CA GLU A 318 -21.43 -20.78 -4.23
C GLU A 318 -21.62 -22.29 -4.36
N ALA A 319 -20.98 -22.92 -5.34
CA ALA A 319 -20.96 -24.37 -5.52
C ALA A 319 -20.31 -25.08 -4.31
N ILE A 320 -19.17 -24.57 -3.84
CA ILE A 320 -18.49 -25.10 -2.65
C ILE A 320 -19.37 -24.95 -1.42
N LYS A 321 -20.01 -23.81 -1.22
CA LYS A 321 -20.90 -23.55 -0.08
C LYS A 321 -22.05 -24.57 -0.03
N ARG A 322 -22.72 -24.82 -1.16
CA ARG A 322 -23.80 -25.82 -1.26
C ARG A 322 -23.27 -27.23 -0.99
N TRP A 323 -22.12 -27.59 -1.51
CA TRP A 323 -21.50 -28.89 -1.29
C TRP A 323 -21.08 -29.13 0.17
N VAL A 324 -20.45 -28.14 0.82
CA VAL A 324 -20.08 -28.13 2.25
C VAL A 324 -21.33 -28.33 3.13
N LEU A 325 -22.43 -27.63 2.79
CA LEU A 325 -23.70 -27.78 3.52
C LEU A 325 -24.29 -29.19 3.34
N ARG A 326 -24.26 -29.75 2.12
CA ARG A 326 -24.68 -31.14 1.83
C ARG A 326 -23.87 -32.17 2.62
N ALA A 327 -22.60 -31.91 2.84
CA ALA A 327 -21.75 -32.75 3.69
C ALA A 327 -22.04 -32.56 5.19
N GLY A 328 -23.02 -31.75 5.59
CA GLY A 328 -23.37 -31.47 6.99
C GLY A 328 -22.29 -30.70 7.76
N ILE A 329 -21.45 -29.96 7.08
CA ILE A 329 -20.40 -29.11 7.68
C ILE A 329 -20.97 -27.69 7.86
N LYS A 330 -21.07 -27.24 9.12
CA LYS A 330 -21.64 -25.93 9.48
C LYS A 330 -20.57 -24.81 9.45
N LYS A 331 -19.83 -24.73 8.35
CA LYS A 331 -18.79 -23.69 8.16
C LYS A 331 -19.01 -22.99 6.82
N GLU A 332 -18.83 -21.67 6.79
CA GLU A 332 -18.81 -20.92 5.53
C GLU A 332 -17.43 -21.06 4.88
N ILE A 333 -17.31 -21.99 3.95
CA ILE A 333 -16.06 -22.28 3.26
C ILE A 333 -16.07 -21.69 1.87
N THR A 334 -14.97 -21.05 1.51
CA THR A 334 -14.66 -20.58 0.14
C THR A 334 -13.41 -21.29 -0.36
N PHE A 335 -13.12 -21.16 -1.65
CA PHE A 335 -11.90 -21.77 -2.23
C PHE A 335 -10.60 -21.34 -1.55
N HIS A 336 -10.57 -20.14 -0.93
CA HIS A 336 -9.41 -19.65 -0.20
C HIS A 336 -9.30 -20.13 1.25
N MET A 337 -10.41 -20.67 1.80
CA MET A 337 -10.49 -21.19 3.18
C MET A 337 -10.26 -22.69 3.22
N ARG A 338 -9.31 -23.18 2.42
CA ARG A 338 -8.89 -24.58 2.39
C ARG A 338 -8.29 -25.02 3.73
N SER A 339 -8.02 -26.31 3.90
CA SER A 339 -7.38 -26.82 5.10
C SER A 339 -6.05 -26.09 5.39
N HIS A 340 -5.77 -25.82 6.66
CA HIS A 340 -4.49 -25.27 7.11
C HIS A 340 -3.48 -26.41 7.19
N SER A 341 -3.15 -26.99 6.03
CA SER A 341 -2.28 -28.15 5.93
C SER A 341 -0.79 -27.81 5.95
N LYS A 342 -0.35 -27.00 6.90
CA LYS A 342 1.09 -26.94 7.20
C LYS A 342 1.59 -28.20 7.92
N ASN A 343 0.70 -29.15 8.28
CA ASN A 343 0.99 -30.36 9.06
C ASN A 343 0.61 -31.65 8.35
N PHE A 344 0.64 -31.74 7.02
CA PHE A 344 0.38 -32.94 6.25
C PHE A 344 1.66 -33.66 5.78
N TYR A 345 2.82 -33.32 6.40
CA TYR A 345 4.09 -34.01 6.18
C TYR A 345 4.57 -34.67 7.48
#